data_7b508cd65a696316da6ccb838edd3435
#
_entry.id   7b508cd65a696316da6ccb838edd3435
#
_cell.length_a   1.000
_cell.length_b   1.000
_cell.length_c   1.000
_cell.angle_alpha   90.00
_cell.angle_beta   90.00
_cell.angle_gamma   90.00
#
_symmetry.space_group_name_H-M   'P 1'
#
loop_
_entity.id
_entity.type
_entity.pdbx_description
1 polymer ?
#
loop_
_entity_poly.entity_id
_entity_poly.type
_entity_poly.pdbx_seq_one_letter_code
_entity_poly.pdbx_strand_id
1 'polypeptide(L)'
;NNQGGGTLFARQDFTYDPATDSFQCPAGKTLSLKQLNRGTRLYAARAKDCGNCPLKAKCTQAQRRHISRHPNEEAFARMEKRLETHPEMMGRRRAIVEHPFGNLKQWILGNGRFLVRHFSGVRAEMAMAVQAYNLKRAISVLGARRMIELLT
;
A
#
# COMPACT_ATOMS: atom_id res chain seq x y z
N ASN A 1 -2.50 -7.63 9.02
CA ASN A 1 -1.65 -8.67 9.56
C ASN A 1 -2.16 -9.14 10.91
N ASN A 2 -2.88 -10.25 10.92
CA ASN A 2 -3.57 -10.80 12.09
C ASN A 2 -2.62 -11.66 12.94
N GLN A 3 -1.47 -11.12 13.33
CA GLN A 3 -0.41 -11.91 13.94
C GLN A 3 -0.19 -11.53 15.41
N GLY A 4 -1.27 -11.43 16.17
CA GLY A 4 -1.20 -11.33 17.64
C GLY A 4 -0.36 -10.17 18.17
N GLY A 5 -0.39 -9.01 17.53
CA GLY A 5 0.37 -7.84 17.98
C GLY A 5 1.89 -8.00 17.93
N GLY A 6 2.41 -8.85 17.05
CA GLY A 6 3.85 -9.10 16.89
C GLY A 6 4.42 -10.22 17.76
N THR A 7 3.58 -10.92 18.52
CA THR A 7 4.01 -12.05 19.37
C THR A 7 4.06 -13.39 18.62
N LEU A 8 3.40 -13.49 17.47
CA LEU A 8 3.36 -14.69 16.64
C LEU A 8 4.28 -14.54 15.43
N PHE A 9 4.75 -15.66 14.90
CA PHE A 9 5.55 -15.68 13.68
C PHE A 9 4.89 -14.87 12.57
N ALA A 10 5.65 -13.93 12.03
CA ALA A 10 5.27 -13.13 10.89
C ALA A 10 5.37 -13.96 9.60
N ARG A 11 4.91 -13.40 8.49
CA ARG A 11 4.97 -14.08 7.20
C ARG A 11 6.40 -14.33 6.73
N GLN A 12 7.31 -13.41 7.00
CA GLN A 12 8.72 -13.49 6.65
C GLN A 12 9.46 -14.68 7.31
N ASP A 13 8.90 -15.24 8.39
CA ASP A 13 9.45 -16.43 9.04
C ASP A 13 9.13 -17.72 8.27
N PHE A 14 8.37 -17.61 7.17
CA PHE A 14 7.99 -18.73 6.31
C PHE A 14 8.65 -18.59 4.95
N THR A 15 9.37 -19.60 4.52
CA THR A 15 10.07 -19.62 3.22
C THR A 15 9.13 -20.08 2.12
N TYR A 16 9.01 -19.30 1.04
CA TYR A 16 8.27 -19.70 -0.15
C TYR A 16 9.16 -20.49 -1.10
N ASP A 17 8.68 -21.63 -1.54
CA ASP A 17 9.31 -22.45 -2.58
C ASP A 17 8.52 -22.32 -3.88
N PRO A 18 9.06 -21.62 -4.90
CA PRO A 18 8.39 -21.46 -6.17
C PRO A 18 8.31 -22.74 -7.00
N ALA A 19 9.21 -23.72 -6.79
CA ALA A 19 9.22 -24.97 -7.55
C ALA A 19 8.03 -25.87 -7.19
N THR A 20 7.63 -25.86 -5.92
CA THR A 20 6.51 -26.67 -5.41
C THR A 20 5.25 -25.85 -5.15
N ASP A 21 5.27 -24.52 -5.39
CA ASP A 21 4.22 -23.57 -5.05
C ASP A 21 3.70 -23.79 -3.62
N SER A 22 4.62 -23.79 -2.66
CA SER A 22 4.32 -24.05 -1.25
C SER A 22 5.14 -23.18 -0.30
N PHE A 23 4.73 -23.12 0.96
CA PHE A 23 5.53 -22.50 2.01
C PHE A 23 6.07 -23.53 2.98
N GLN A 24 7.27 -23.29 3.47
CA GLN A 24 7.85 -24.05 4.57
C GLN A 24 7.77 -23.21 5.87
N CYS A 25 7.25 -23.82 6.95
CA CYS A 25 7.18 -23.15 8.24
C CYS A 25 8.48 -23.30 9.04
N PRO A 26 8.70 -22.51 10.09
CA PRO A 26 9.88 -22.61 10.97
C PRO A 26 10.10 -24.00 11.62
N ALA A 27 9.05 -24.83 11.69
CA ALA A 27 9.14 -26.22 12.13
C ALA A 27 9.38 -27.22 10.98
N GLY A 28 9.76 -26.75 9.78
CA GLY A 28 10.05 -27.60 8.63
C GLY A 28 8.84 -28.28 7.98
N LYS A 29 7.60 -27.87 8.31
CA LYS A 29 6.39 -28.44 7.70
C LYS A 29 5.91 -27.61 6.51
N THR A 30 5.36 -28.27 5.52
CA THR A 30 4.90 -27.67 4.27
C THR A 30 3.46 -27.17 4.39
N LEU A 31 3.22 -25.94 3.92
CA LEU A 31 1.90 -25.36 3.70
C LEU A 31 1.61 -25.42 2.21
N SER A 32 0.65 -26.23 1.81
CA SER A 32 0.24 -26.39 0.41
C SER A 32 -0.86 -25.40 0.05
N LEU A 33 -0.98 -25.07 -1.25
CA LEU A 33 -2.08 -24.26 -1.76
C LEU A 33 -3.41 -24.95 -1.45
N LYS A 34 -4.28 -24.22 -0.76
CA LYS A 34 -5.61 -24.72 -0.39
C LYS A 34 -6.74 -24.04 -1.15
N GLN A 35 -6.61 -22.78 -1.41
CA GLN A 35 -7.68 -21.98 -2.02
C GLN A 35 -7.12 -20.82 -2.83
N LEU A 36 -7.81 -20.51 -3.91
CA LEU A 36 -7.61 -19.28 -4.70
C LEU A 36 -8.85 -18.40 -4.53
N ASN A 37 -8.66 -17.17 -4.07
CA ASN A 37 -9.73 -16.19 -3.87
C ASN A 37 -9.35 -14.85 -4.48
N ARG A 38 -10.06 -14.44 -5.54
CA ARG A 38 -9.81 -13.15 -6.25
C ARG A 38 -8.33 -12.90 -6.57
N GLY A 39 -7.63 -13.95 -7.04
CA GLY A 39 -6.20 -13.89 -7.34
C GLY A 39 -5.27 -14.07 -6.14
N THR A 40 -5.76 -14.01 -4.93
CA THR A 40 -4.95 -14.28 -3.72
C THR A 40 -4.92 -15.78 -3.45
N ARG A 41 -3.73 -16.35 -3.35
CA ARG A 41 -3.49 -17.75 -3.01
C ARG A 41 -3.43 -17.92 -1.50
N LEU A 42 -4.20 -18.86 -0.96
CA LEU A 42 -4.19 -19.23 0.45
C LEU A 42 -3.52 -20.59 0.62
N TYR A 43 -2.44 -20.60 1.37
CA TYR A 43 -1.69 -21.81 1.73
C TYR A 43 -2.03 -22.22 3.16
N ALA A 44 -2.10 -23.50 3.43
CA ALA A 44 -2.43 -24.03 4.74
C ALA A 44 -1.56 -25.24 5.10
N ALA A 45 -1.13 -25.28 6.35
CA ALA A 45 -0.53 -26.47 6.93
C ALA A 45 -1.61 -27.55 7.16
N ARG A 46 -1.20 -28.81 7.28
CA ARG A 46 -2.10 -29.89 7.72
C ARG A 46 -2.40 -29.73 9.20
N ALA A 47 -3.67 -29.95 9.59
CA ALA A 47 -4.07 -29.81 10.98
C ALA A 47 -3.28 -30.70 11.94
N LYS A 48 -2.97 -31.94 11.51
CA LYS A 48 -2.14 -32.90 12.25
C LYS A 48 -0.71 -32.39 12.51
N ASP A 49 -0.13 -31.67 11.53
CA ASP A 49 1.23 -31.14 11.66
C ASP A 49 1.30 -29.98 12.64
N CYS A 50 0.24 -29.19 12.74
CA CYS A 50 0.12 -28.09 13.70
C CYS A 50 -0.35 -28.55 15.09
N GLY A 51 -1.13 -29.64 15.18
CA GLY A 51 -1.65 -30.16 16.44
C GLY A 51 -0.56 -30.53 17.43
N ASN A 52 0.48 -31.21 16.95
CA ASN A 52 1.61 -31.69 17.76
C ASN A 52 2.88 -30.83 17.60
N CYS A 53 2.73 -29.60 17.11
CA CYS A 53 3.88 -28.74 16.85
C CYS A 53 4.33 -28.02 18.12
N PRO A 54 5.61 -28.15 18.54
CA PRO A 54 6.11 -27.45 19.74
C PRO A 54 6.12 -25.93 19.58
N LEU A 55 6.15 -25.43 18.35
CA LEU A 55 6.12 -24.00 18.04
C LEU A 55 4.71 -23.43 17.86
N LYS A 56 3.66 -24.23 18.05
CA LYS A 56 2.27 -23.80 17.80
C LYS A 56 1.89 -22.53 18.55
N ALA A 57 2.26 -22.45 19.83
CA ALA A 57 1.93 -21.28 20.67
C ALA A 57 2.51 -19.96 20.14
N LYS A 58 3.69 -20.03 19.47
CA LYS A 58 4.33 -18.88 18.82
C LYS A 58 3.94 -18.71 17.35
N CYS A 59 3.11 -19.61 16.82
CA CYS A 59 2.80 -19.63 15.39
C CYS A 59 1.35 -19.25 15.10
N THR A 60 0.39 -19.89 15.76
CA THR A 60 -1.04 -19.65 15.49
C THR A 60 -1.93 -20.11 16.63
N GLN A 61 -2.95 -19.33 16.91
CA GLN A 61 -4.04 -19.69 17.84
C GLN A 61 -5.10 -20.59 17.17
N ALA A 62 -5.11 -20.62 15.84
CA ALA A 62 -6.05 -21.44 15.08
C ALA A 62 -5.63 -22.92 15.06
N GLN A 63 -6.54 -23.80 14.59
CA GLN A 63 -6.26 -25.23 14.43
C GLN A 63 -5.00 -25.49 13.58
N ARG A 64 -4.77 -24.64 12.55
CA ARG A 64 -3.61 -24.71 11.65
C ARG A 64 -3.22 -23.34 11.15
N ARG A 65 -1.97 -23.19 10.72
CA ARG A 65 -1.46 -21.95 10.12
C ARG A 65 -1.96 -21.79 8.69
N HIS A 66 -2.33 -20.55 8.37
CA HIS A 66 -2.63 -20.11 7.00
C HIS A 66 -1.72 -18.94 6.63
N ILE A 67 -1.32 -18.90 5.36
CA ILE A 67 -0.57 -17.79 4.77
C ILE A 67 -1.24 -17.44 3.45
N SER A 68 -1.51 -16.16 3.24
CA SER A 68 -1.98 -15.66 1.95
C SER A 68 -0.82 -15.08 1.15
N ARG A 69 -0.82 -15.32 -0.18
CA ARG A 69 0.13 -14.75 -1.13
C ARG A 69 -0.63 -14.00 -2.23
N HIS A 70 -0.31 -12.73 -2.38
CA HIS A 70 -0.88 -11.92 -3.45
C HIS A 70 -0.15 -12.21 -4.78
N PRO A 71 -0.83 -12.13 -5.97
CA PRO A 71 -0.16 -12.35 -7.25
C PRO A 71 1.03 -11.40 -7.48
N ASN A 72 0.95 -10.18 -6.98
CA ASN A 72 2.00 -9.16 -7.11
C ASN A 72 2.96 -9.10 -5.92
N GLU A 73 3.13 -10.18 -5.20
CA GLU A 73 3.95 -10.23 -3.98
C GLU A 73 5.40 -9.79 -4.20
N GLU A 74 5.97 -10.16 -5.32
CA GLU A 74 7.34 -9.75 -5.67
C GLU A 74 7.45 -8.23 -5.89
N ALA A 75 6.39 -7.59 -6.39
CA ALA A 75 6.35 -6.14 -6.51
C ALA A 75 6.29 -5.48 -5.12
N PHE A 76 5.52 -6.05 -4.19
CA PHE A 76 5.48 -5.57 -2.80
C PHE A 76 6.84 -5.75 -2.12
N ALA A 77 7.49 -6.89 -2.27
CA ALA A 77 8.82 -7.11 -1.70
C ALA A 77 9.87 -6.13 -2.24
N ARG A 78 9.83 -5.84 -3.56
CA ARG A 78 10.71 -4.81 -4.16
C ARG A 78 10.40 -3.41 -3.61
N MET A 79 9.14 -3.09 -3.39
CA MET A 79 8.73 -1.80 -2.80
C MET A 79 9.21 -1.69 -1.35
N GLU A 80 9.01 -2.73 -0.54
CA GLU A 80 9.43 -2.79 0.85
C GLU A 80 10.94 -2.58 0.98
N LYS A 81 11.72 -3.31 0.18
CA LYS A 81 13.18 -3.12 0.12
C LYS A 81 13.60 -1.69 -0.26
N ARG A 82 12.89 -1.04 -1.20
CA ARG A 82 13.16 0.36 -1.53
C ARG A 82 12.85 1.30 -0.37
N LEU A 83 11.78 1.05 0.38
CA LEU A 83 11.42 1.86 1.56
C LEU A 83 12.38 1.66 2.73
N GLU A 84 12.95 0.48 2.89
CA GLU A 84 14.01 0.21 3.87
C GLU A 84 15.28 0.99 3.54
N THR A 85 15.67 1.03 2.26
CA THR A 85 16.86 1.77 1.80
C THR A 85 16.64 3.28 1.71
N HIS A 86 15.39 3.73 1.55
CA HIS A 86 15.01 5.13 1.37
C HIS A 86 13.79 5.50 2.21
N PRO A 87 13.88 5.51 3.55
CA PRO A 87 12.75 5.77 4.44
C PRO A 87 12.15 7.18 4.25
N GLU A 88 12.96 8.14 3.78
CA GLU A 88 12.53 9.51 3.47
C GLU A 88 11.52 9.59 2.33
N MET A 89 11.44 8.57 1.47
CA MET A 89 10.55 8.57 0.30
C MET A 89 9.08 8.67 0.68
N MET A 90 8.66 8.10 1.81
CA MET A 90 7.27 8.22 2.28
C MET A 90 6.92 9.65 2.70
N GLY A 91 7.84 10.34 3.38
CA GLY A 91 7.68 11.76 3.69
C GLY A 91 7.63 12.63 2.43
N ARG A 92 8.54 12.39 1.49
CA ARG A 92 8.59 13.08 0.21
C ARG A 92 7.33 12.85 -0.63
N ARG A 93 6.82 11.61 -0.69
CA ARG A 93 5.54 11.29 -1.36
C ARG A 93 4.40 12.08 -0.76
N ARG A 94 4.30 12.14 0.57
CA ARG A 94 3.27 12.90 1.28
C ARG A 94 3.32 14.39 0.91
N ALA A 95 4.49 14.99 0.91
CA ALA A 95 4.66 16.39 0.53
C ALA A 95 4.29 16.67 -0.93
N ILE A 96 4.64 15.77 -1.85
CA ILE A 96 4.42 15.95 -3.30
C ILE A 96 2.97 15.63 -3.72
N VAL A 97 2.35 14.63 -3.12
CA VAL A 97 1.04 14.12 -3.56
C VAL A 97 -0.08 14.62 -2.66
N GLU A 98 0.04 14.42 -1.35
CA GLU A 98 -1.07 14.68 -0.43
C GLU A 98 -1.29 16.17 -0.18
N HIS A 99 -0.21 16.97 -0.12
CA HIS A 99 -0.32 18.41 0.08
C HIS A 99 -1.06 19.15 -1.05
N PRO A 100 -0.78 18.91 -2.36
CA PRO A 100 -1.58 19.49 -3.45
C PRO A 100 -3.05 19.10 -3.38
N PHE A 101 -3.35 17.81 -3.15
CA PHE A 101 -4.74 17.35 -3.05
C PHE A 101 -5.46 17.94 -1.82
N GLY A 102 -4.78 18.08 -0.69
CA GLY A 102 -5.32 18.74 0.49
C GLY A 102 -5.68 20.20 0.20
N ASN A 103 -4.79 20.94 -0.47
CA ASN A 103 -5.05 22.34 -0.87
C ASN A 103 -6.22 22.45 -1.85
N LEU A 104 -6.25 21.62 -2.91
CA LEU A 104 -7.36 21.59 -3.86
C LEU A 104 -8.69 21.35 -3.15
N LYS A 105 -8.74 20.34 -2.31
CA LYS A 105 -9.96 19.89 -1.65
C LYS A 105 -10.48 20.90 -0.62
N GLN A 106 -9.59 21.46 0.21
CA GLN A 106 -10.01 22.29 1.35
C GLN A 106 -10.11 23.77 1.00
N TRP A 107 -9.19 24.29 0.20
CA TRP A 107 -9.07 25.72 -0.03
C TRP A 107 -9.68 26.17 -1.36
N ILE A 108 -9.53 25.39 -2.43
CA ILE A 108 -9.98 25.82 -3.76
C ILE A 108 -11.40 25.33 -4.06
N LEU A 109 -11.69 24.06 -3.80
CA LEU A 109 -13.03 23.51 -4.03
C LEU A 109 -13.99 23.69 -2.85
N GLY A 110 -13.52 24.20 -1.71
CA GLY A 110 -14.34 24.40 -0.52
C GLY A 110 -14.99 23.11 0.00
N ASN A 111 -14.50 22.57 1.11
CA ASN A 111 -15.01 21.35 1.73
C ASN A 111 -15.08 20.08 0.84
N GLY A 112 -14.32 20.05 -0.26
CA GLY A 112 -14.17 18.87 -1.11
C GLY A 112 -15.44 18.44 -1.84
N ARG A 113 -16.36 19.36 -2.11
CA ARG A 113 -17.55 19.12 -2.92
C ARG A 113 -17.47 19.90 -4.22
N PHE A 114 -17.83 19.25 -5.31
CA PHE A 114 -18.01 19.94 -6.59
C PHE A 114 -19.33 20.70 -6.61
N LEU A 115 -19.32 21.88 -7.23
CA LEU A 115 -20.51 22.73 -7.39
C LEU A 115 -21.39 22.22 -8.53
N VAL A 116 -20.78 21.54 -9.51
CA VAL A 116 -21.46 21.02 -10.69
C VAL A 116 -21.71 19.52 -10.60
N ARG A 117 -22.69 19.05 -11.35
CA ARG A 117 -22.99 17.63 -11.53
C ARG A 117 -22.53 17.15 -12.90
N HIS A 118 -22.59 15.84 -13.11
CA HIS A 118 -22.11 15.14 -14.32
C HIS A 118 -20.60 15.21 -14.52
N PHE A 119 -20.06 14.18 -15.14
CA PHE A 119 -18.62 13.97 -15.26
C PHE A 119 -17.91 15.10 -16.04
N SER A 120 -18.53 15.63 -17.10
CA SER A 120 -18.00 16.74 -17.88
C SER A 120 -17.83 18.02 -17.04
N GLY A 121 -18.86 18.36 -16.25
CA GLY A 121 -18.81 19.54 -15.38
C GLY A 121 -17.76 19.38 -14.28
N VAL A 122 -17.76 18.24 -13.58
CA VAL A 122 -16.76 17.93 -12.53
C VAL A 122 -15.34 17.97 -13.09
N ARG A 123 -15.13 17.46 -14.30
CA ARG A 123 -13.84 17.51 -14.98
C ARG A 123 -13.39 18.96 -15.25
N ALA A 124 -14.28 19.82 -15.71
CA ALA A 124 -14.00 21.23 -15.95
C ALA A 124 -13.69 21.97 -14.65
N GLU A 125 -14.49 21.78 -13.62
CA GLU A 125 -14.28 22.39 -12.30
C GLU A 125 -12.94 21.96 -11.70
N MET A 126 -12.60 20.68 -11.77
CA MET A 126 -11.31 20.18 -11.31
C MET A 126 -10.13 20.76 -12.11
N ALA A 127 -10.28 20.89 -13.43
CA ALA A 127 -9.23 21.50 -14.27
C ALA A 127 -8.98 22.97 -13.88
N MET A 128 -10.03 23.75 -13.64
CA MET A 128 -9.89 25.13 -13.15
C MET A 128 -9.25 25.19 -11.77
N ALA A 129 -9.62 24.31 -10.86
CA ALA A 129 -9.04 24.21 -9.52
C ALA A 129 -7.53 23.88 -9.56
N VAL A 130 -7.12 22.95 -10.44
CA VAL A 130 -5.71 22.61 -10.65
C VAL A 130 -4.94 23.80 -11.24
N GLN A 131 -5.54 24.52 -12.20
CA GLN A 131 -4.94 25.71 -12.79
C GLN A 131 -4.71 26.80 -11.75
N ALA A 132 -5.71 27.09 -10.93
CA ALA A 132 -5.61 28.05 -9.83
C ALA A 132 -4.52 27.65 -8.81
N TYR A 133 -4.44 26.38 -8.46
CA TYR A 133 -3.40 25.86 -7.58
C TYR A 133 -2.01 26.06 -8.19
N ASN A 134 -1.83 25.68 -9.46
CA ASN A 134 -0.54 25.79 -10.16
C ASN A 134 -0.09 27.25 -10.28
N LEU A 135 -0.98 28.14 -10.63
CA LEU A 135 -0.70 29.57 -10.70
C LEU A 135 -0.27 30.14 -9.33
N LYS A 136 -1.05 29.86 -8.30
CA LYS A 136 -0.70 30.24 -6.92
C LYS A 136 0.67 29.70 -6.53
N ARG A 137 0.96 28.47 -6.86
CA ARG A 137 2.25 27.82 -6.56
C ARG A 137 3.40 28.45 -7.32
N ALA A 138 3.21 28.74 -8.61
CA ALA A 138 4.20 29.42 -9.42
C ALA A 138 4.51 30.83 -8.89
N ILE A 139 3.50 31.61 -8.53
CA ILE A 139 3.69 32.93 -7.89
C ILE A 139 4.43 32.80 -6.56
N SER A 140 4.12 31.78 -5.75
CA SER A 140 4.79 31.57 -4.45
C SER A 140 6.28 31.18 -4.62
N VAL A 141 6.65 30.52 -5.70
CA VAL A 141 8.02 30.05 -5.96
C VAL A 141 8.86 31.11 -6.70
N LEU A 142 8.28 31.73 -7.72
CA LEU A 142 9.00 32.65 -8.61
C LEU A 142 8.84 34.13 -8.21
N GLY A 143 7.79 34.46 -7.48
CA GLY A 143 7.36 35.81 -7.24
C GLY A 143 6.52 36.38 -8.41
N ALA A 144 5.60 37.30 -8.11
CA ALA A 144 4.69 37.87 -9.11
C ALA A 144 5.45 38.61 -10.23
N ARG A 145 6.48 39.38 -9.87
CA ARG A 145 7.29 40.14 -10.84
C ARG A 145 7.92 39.24 -11.90
N ARG A 146 8.57 38.17 -11.45
CA ARG A 146 9.22 37.22 -12.36
C ARG A 146 8.22 36.46 -13.25
N MET A 147 7.03 36.19 -12.70
CA MET A 147 5.94 35.59 -13.50
C MET A 147 5.49 36.50 -14.64
N ILE A 148 5.34 37.80 -14.37
CA ILE A 148 4.94 38.80 -15.38
C ILE A 148 6.03 38.88 -16.47
N GLU A 149 7.30 38.96 -16.08
CA GLU A 149 8.43 39.00 -17.01
C GLU A 149 8.51 37.78 -17.95
N LEU A 150 8.06 36.63 -17.50
CA LEU A 150 8.07 35.37 -18.28
C LEU A 150 6.86 35.27 -19.23
N LEU A 151 5.85 36.09 -19.06
CA LEU A 151 4.62 36.10 -19.87
C LEU A 151 4.60 37.23 -20.92
N THR A 152 5.53 38.15 -20.84
CA THR A 152 5.73 39.25 -21.78
C THR A 152 6.88 38.96 -22.72
#